data_c49731d2ede83222730b54df1b379024
#
_entry.id   c49731d2ede83222730b54df1b379024
#
_cell.length_a   1.000
_cell.length_b   1.000
_cell.length_c   1.000
_cell.angle_alpha   90.00
_cell.angle_beta   90.00
_cell.angle_gamma   90.00
#
_symmetry.space_group_name_H-M   'P 1'
#
loop_
_entity.id
_entity.type
_entity.pdbx_description
1 polymer ?
#
loop_
_entity_poly.entity_id
_entity_poly.type
_entity_poly.pdbx_seq_one_letter_code
_entity_poly.pdbx_strand_id
1 'polypeptide(L)'
;MSEALADALEDLRLLLDSRELTKGVLLRLSAKRIYLGRKELPGPFSEDEIEESLRLEPLPDGSFGLSVKRHTGRWEQAPFSGSPTELVEVICAQLQHLIAPW
;
A
#
# COMPACT_ATOMS: atom_id res chain seq x y z
N MET A 1 3.62 -6.47 18.53
CA MET A 1 3.81 -5.70 17.30
C MET A 1 5.19 -5.08 17.29
N SER A 2 5.86 -5.14 16.17
CA SER A 2 7.19 -4.58 16.03
C SER A 2 7.13 -3.06 15.91
N GLU A 3 8.02 -2.35 16.61
CA GLU A 3 8.14 -0.90 16.49
C GLU A 3 8.48 -0.50 15.05
N ALA A 4 9.27 -1.32 14.37
CA ALA A 4 9.62 -1.07 12.96
C ALA A 4 8.40 -1.03 12.05
N LEU A 5 7.40 -1.87 12.30
CA LEU A 5 6.16 -1.86 11.53
C LEU A 5 5.32 -0.62 11.83
N ALA A 6 5.25 -0.22 13.09
CA ALA A 6 4.51 0.99 13.47
C ALA A 6 5.16 2.23 12.86
N ASP A 7 6.48 2.31 12.89
CA ASP A 7 7.23 3.41 12.31
C ASP A 7 7.06 3.44 10.79
N ALA A 8 7.12 2.28 10.14
CA ALA A 8 6.92 2.19 8.70
C ALA A 8 5.51 2.62 8.28
N LEU A 9 4.51 2.25 9.07
CA LEU A 9 3.12 2.63 8.80
C LEU A 9 2.96 4.15 8.87
N GLU A 10 3.55 4.79 9.87
CA GLU A 10 3.49 6.23 10.02
C GLU A 10 4.25 6.94 8.91
N ASP A 11 5.44 6.47 8.58
CA ASP A 11 6.24 7.01 7.47
C ASP A 11 5.48 6.93 6.16
N LEU A 12 4.86 5.78 5.89
CA LEU A 12 4.06 5.59 4.69
C LEU A 12 2.90 6.57 4.62
N ARG A 13 2.22 6.78 5.73
CA ARG A 13 1.09 7.71 5.79
C ARG A 13 1.53 9.11 5.41
N LEU A 14 2.64 9.58 5.97
CA LEU A 14 3.17 10.91 5.67
C LEU A 14 3.63 11.02 4.22
N LEU A 15 4.33 10.02 3.73
CA LEU A 15 4.83 9.99 2.35
C LEU A 15 3.69 9.98 1.33
N LEU A 16 2.67 9.17 1.56
CA LEU A 16 1.55 9.06 0.65
C LEU A 16 0.70 10.33 0.65
N ASP A 17 0.48 10.92 1.83
CA ASP A 17 -0.30 12.16 1.94
C ASP A 17 0.42 13.36 1.35
N SER A 18 1.74 13.32 1.23
CA SER A 18 2.53 14.41 0.66
C SER A 18 2.48 14.47 -0.86
N ARG A 19 1.92 13.47 -1.52
CA ARG A 19 1.85 13.38 -2.97
C ARG A 19 0.41 13.41 -3.45
N GLU A 20 0.13 14.19 -4.48
CA GLU A 20 -1.23 14.30 -5.05
C GLU A 20 -1.75 12.93 -5.50
N LEU A 21 -0.89 12.15 -6.15
CA LEU A 21 -1.29 10.86 -6.72
C LEU A 21 -1.75 9.87 -5.64
N THR A 22 -1.09 9.87 -4.49
CA THR A 22 -1.34 8.89 -3.43
C THR A 22 -2.10 9.48 -2.24
N LYS A 23 -2.46 10.74 -2.31
CA LYS A 23 -3.25 11.37 -1.27
C LYS A 23 -4.60 10.67 -1.14
N GLY A 24 -4.97 10.31 0.07
CA GLY A 24 -6.22 9.60 0.32
C GLY A 24 -6.10 8.08 0.28
N VAL A 25 -4.90 7.54 0.01
CA VAL A 25 -4.68 6.11 0.11
C VAL A 25 -4.84 5.67 1.56
N LEU A 26 -5.56 4.59 1.77
CA LEU A 26 -5.83 4.04 3.08
C LEU A 26 -4.84 2.94 3.41
N LEU A 27 -4.41 2.89 4.66
CA LEU A 27 -3.45 1.91 5.15
C LEU A 27 -4.11 1.01 6.20
N ARG A 28 -3.80 -0.27 6.13
CA ARG A 28 -4.27 -1.25 7.11
C ARG A 28 -3.12 -2.16 7.50
N LEU A 29 -2.89 -2.31 8.80
CA LEU A 29 -1.88 -3.23 9.32
C LEU A 29 -2.58 -4.51 9.77
N SER A 30 -2.16 -5.64 9.23
CA SER A 30 -2.71 -6.93 9.60
C SER A 30 -1.66 -8.02 9.38
N ALA A 31 -1.49 -8.91 10.35
CA ALA A 31 -0.57 -10.05 10.26
C ALA A 31 0.85 -9.63 9.83
N LYS A 32 1.36 -8.53 10.37
CA LYS A 32 2.68 -7.97 10.08
C LYS A 32 2.84 -7.50 8.63
N ARG A 33 1.74 -7.23 7.94
CA ARG A 33 1.74 -6.71 6.57
C ARG A 33 0.97 -5.40 6.54
N ILE A 34 1.42 -4.51 5.67
CA ILE A 34 0.77 -3.21 5.48
C ILE A 34 0.06 -3.24 4.13
N TYR A 35 -1.26 -3.08 4.15
CA TYR A 35 -2.08 -3.07 2.95
C TYR A 35 -2.41 -1.63 2.56
N LEU A 36 -2.30 -1.35 1.26
CA LEU A 36 -2.63 -0.04 0.71
C LEU A 36 -3.81 -0.18 -0.22
N GLY A 37 -4.78 0.71 -0.08
CA GLY A 37 -5.97 0.67 -0.92
C GLY A 37 -6.68 1.99 -0.94
N ARG A 38 -7.78 2.02 -1.70
CA ARG A 38 -8.67 3.16 -1.76
C ARG A 38 -10.08 2.70 -1.49
N LYS A 39 -10.87 3.62 -0.97
CA LYS A 39 -12.28 3.37 -0.78
C LYS A 39 -12.93 3.25 -2.16
N GLU A 40 -13.76 2.23 -2.35
CA GLU A 40 -14.50 2.08 -3.60
C GLU A 40 -15.41 3.28 -3.83
N LEU A 41 -15.77 3.50 -5.10
CA LEU A 41 -16.67 4.59 -5.45
C LEU A 41 -17.97 4.44 -4.66
N PRO A 42 -18.49 5.56 -4.11
CA PRO A 42 -19.74 5.49 -3.34
C PRO A 42 -20.89 5.00 -4.20
N GLY A 43 -21.59 4.01 -3.70
CA GLY A 43 -22.78 3.47 -4.31
C GLY A 43 -23.79 3.18 -3.24
N PRO A 44 -25.05 2.97 -3.62
CA PRO A 44 -26.11 2.77 -2.62
C PRO A 44 -25.93 1.49 -1.78
N PHE A 45 -25.10 0.58 -2.24
CA PHE A 45 -24.91 -0.71 -1.56
C PHE A 45 -23.47 -0.95 -1.09
N SER A 46 -22.56 -0.04 -1.37
CA SER A 46 -21.17 -0.20 -0.96
C SER A 46 -20.83 0.77 0.16
N GLU A 47 -20.92 0.29 1.39
CA GLU A 47 -20.52 1.06 2.54
C GLU A 47 -19.12 0.62 2.95
N ASP A 48 -18.21 1.58 2.99
CA ASP A 48 -16.88 1.40 3.57
C ASP A 48 -16.03 0.25 3.03
N GLU A 49 -16.29 -0.21 1.83
CA GLU A 49 -15.44 -1.20 1.20
C GLU A 49 -14.16 -0.53 0.69
N ILE A 50 -13.03 -1.14 1.06
CA ILE A 50 -11.72 -0.65 0.65
C ILE A 50 -11.14 -1.65 -0.33
N GLU A 51 -10.82 -1.17 -1.54
CA GLU A 51 -10.13 -1.98 -2.53
C GLU A 51 -8.63 -1.89 -2.28
N GLU A 52 -8.07 -2.94 -1.71
CA GLU A 52 -6.64 -3.02 -1.43
C GLU A 52 -5.93 -3.63 -2.63
N SER A 53 -4.96 -2.91 -3.17
CA SER A 53 -4.25 -3.33 -4.38
C SER A 53 -2.77 -3.56 -4.19
N LEU A 54 -2.20 -3.05 -3.10
CA LEU A 54 -0.78 -3.16 -2.79
C LEU A 54 -0.57 -3.63 -1.36
N ARG A 55 0.53 -4.33 -1.13
CA ARG A 55 0.87 -4.86 0.19
C ARG A 55 2.37 -4.81 0.40
N LEU A 56 2.79 -4.33 1.57
CA LEU A 56 4.18 -4.34 1.99
C LEU A 56 4.39 -5.42 3.05
N GLU A 57 5.45 -6.20 2.92
CA GLU A 57 5.81 -7.24 3.86
C GLU A 57 7.23 -7.02 4.39
N PRO A 58 7.45 -7.13 5.70
CA PRO A 58 8.80 -7.00 6.24
C PRO A 58 9.67 -8.16 5.78
N LEU A 59 10.91 -7.86 5.40
CA LEU A 59 11.90 -8.84 4.97
C LEU A 59 12.94 -9.05 6.07
N PRO A 60 13.66 -10.19 6.04
CA PRO A 60 14.65 -10.47 7.07
C PRO A 60 15.77 -9.45 7.21
N ASP A 61 16.07 -8.71 6.15
CA ASP A 61 17.15 -7.71 6.17
C ASP A 61 16.70 -6.33 6.67
N GLY A 62 15.47 -6.21 7.12
CA GLY A 62 14.94 -4.94 7.62
C GLY A 62 14.26 -4.07 6.57
N SER A 63 14.30 -4.46 5.32
CA SER A 63 13.56 -3.76 4.25
C SER A 63 12.16 -4.33 4.13
N PHE A 64 11.41 -3.84 3.13
CA PHE A 64 10.06 -4.33 2.84
C PHE A 64 9.98 -4.80 1.41
N GLY A 65 9.24 -5.88 1.19
CA GLY A 65 8.89 -6.35 -0.14
C GLY A 65 7.52 -5.83 -0.53
N LEU A 66 7.32 -5.65 -1.83
CA LEU A 66 6.07 -5.15 -2.37
C LEU A 66 5.32 -6.26 -3.10
N SER A 67 4.03 -6.38 -2.84
CA SER A 67 3.16 -7.31 -3.54
C SER A 67 1.98 -6.56 -4.14
N VAL A 68 1.48 -7.04 -5.27
CA VAL A 68 0.34 -6.46 -5.96
C VAL A 68 -0.79 -7.48 -6.00
N LYS A 69 -2.02 -6.98 -5.93
CA LYS A 69 -3.20 -7.83 -6.06
C LYS A 69 -3.61 -7.90 -7.52
N ARG A 70 -3.67 -9.10 -8.05
CA ARG A 70 -4.09 -9.32 -9.43
C ARG A 70 -5.61 -9.25 -9.54
N HIS A 71 -6.10 -9.04 -10.74
CA HIS A 71 -7.55 -8.98 -10.99
C HIS A 71 -8.27 -10.27 -10.60
N THR A 72 -7.54 -11.37 -10.48
CA THR A 72 -8.08 -12.66 -10.00
C THR A 72 -8.27 -12.71 -8.49
N GLY A 73 -7.82 -11.67 -7.76
CA GLY A 73 -7.84 -11.64 -6.31
C GLY A 73 -6.61 -12.23 -5.64
N ARG A 74 -5.68 -12.76 -6.42
CA ARG A 74 -4.45 -13.34 -5.88
C ARG A 74 -3.38 -12.29 -5.68
N TRP A 75 -2.60 -12.44 -4.60
CA TRP A 75 -1.45 -11.60 -4.35
C TRP A 75 -0.23 -12.17 -5.06
N GLU A 76 0.51 -11.31 -5.73
CA GLU A 76 1.72 -11.68 -6.45
C GLU A 76 2.86 -10.76 -6.04
N GLN A 77 4.00 -11.34 -5.70
CA GLN A 77 5.16 -10.57 -5.30
C GLN A 77 5.74 -9.80 -6.48
N ALA A 78 5.88 -8.49 -6.32
CA ALA A 78 6.50 -7.65 -7.33
C ALA A 78 8.02 -7.67 -7.14
N PRO A 79 8.81 -7.40 -8.19
CA PRO A 79 10.27 -7.43 -8.11
C PRO A 79 10.84 -6.14 -7.48
N PHE A 80 10.20 -5.63 -6.44
CA PHE A 80 10.62 -4.40 -5.78
C PHE A 80 10.72 -4.62 -4.28
N SER A 81 11.79 -4.08 -3.70
CA SER A 81 11.98 -4.11 -2.25
C SER A 81 12.80 -2.89 -1.84
N GLY A 82 12.70 -2.52 -0.59
CA GLY A 82 13.46 -1.39 -0.06
C GLY A 82 12.77 -0.77 1.14
N SER A 83 13.15 0.46 1.44
CA SER A 83 12.53 1.22 2.52
C SER A 83 11.14 1.72 2.10
N PRO A 84 10.31 2.16 3.05
CA PRO A 84 9.01 2.77 2.70
C PRO A 84 9.15 3.90 1.69
N THR A 85 10.17 4.76 1.84
CA THR A 85 10.40 5.86 0.90
C THR A 85 10.67 5.34 -0.51
N GLU A 86 11.52 4.34 -0.64
CA GLU A 86 11.84 3.76 -1.94
C GLU A 86 10.61 3.11 -2.58
N LEU A 87 9.80 2.43 -1.79
CA LEU A 87 8.60 1.77 -2.32
C LEU A 87 7.54 2.75 -2.74
N VAL A 88 7.39 3.87 -2.04
CA VAL A 88 6.47 4.94 -2.46
C VAL A 88 6.91 5.51 -3.81
N GLU A 89 8.20 5.69 -4.01
CA GLU A 89 8.74 6.15 -5.30
C GLU A 89 8.38 5.16 -6.42
N VAL A 90 8.54 3.87 -6.18
CA VAL A 90 8.20 2.82 -7.14
C VAL A 90 6.70 2.85 -7.46
N ILE A 91 5.86 2.98 -6.45
CA ILE A 91 4.41 3.03 -6.63
C ILE A 91 4.03 4.22 -7.50
N CYS A 92 4.58 5.39 -7.23
CA CYS A 92 4.27 6.58 -7.99
C CYS A 92 4.82 6.55 -9.41
N ALA A 93 5.96 5.89 -9.63
CA ALA A 93 6.60 5.85 -10.93
C ALA A 93 6.05 4.74 -11.83
N GLN A 94 5.75 3.57 -11.26
CA GLN A 94 5.45 2.37 -12.07
C GLN A 94 4.11 1.73 -11.78
N LEU A 95 3.55 1.94 -10.61
CA LEU A 95 2.31 1.27 -10.18
C LEU A 95 1.16 2.26 -9.93
N GLN A 96 1.28 3.46 -10.46
CA GLN A 96 0.28 4.51 -10.24
C GLN A 96 -1.13 4.09 -10.66
N HIS A 97 -1.24 3.24 -11.67
CA HIS A 97 -2.54 2.77 -12.15
C HIS A 97 -3.29 1.92 -11.12
N LEU A 98 -2.58 1.36 -10.14
CA LEU A 98 -3.18 0.55 -9.09
C LEU A 98 -3.65 1.37 -7.90
N ILE A 99 -3.16 2.59 -7.75
CA ILE A 99 -3.37 3.40 -6.56
C ILE A 99 -3.92 4.80 -6.86
N ALA A 100 -4.01 5.16 -8.13
CA ALA A 100 -4.51 6.48 -8.53
C ALA A 100 -5.98 6.66 -8.14
N PRO A 101 -6.42 7.88 -7.88
CA PRO A 101 -7.83 8.17 -7.59
C PRO A 101 -8.70 7.83 -8.80
N TRP A 102 -9.89 7.33 -8.53
CA TRP A 102 -10.92 7.13 -9.55
C TRP A 102 -12.01 8.16 -9.48
#